data_9762b2ba1551d9b83e4ec36766ac91a3
#
_entry.id   9762b2ba1551d9b83e4ec36766ac91a3
#
_cell.length_a   1.000
_cell.length_b   1.000
_cell.length_c   1.000
_cell.angle_alpha   90.00
_cell.angle_beta   90.00
_cell.angle_gamma   90.00
#
_symmetry.space_group_name_H-M   'P 1'
#
loop_
_entity.id
_entity.type
_entity.pdbx_description
1 polymer ?
#
loop_
_entity_poly.entity_id
_entity_poly.type
_entity_poly.pdbx_seq_one_letter_code
_entity_poly.pdbx_strand_id
1 'polypeptide(L)'
;MRFSLFFFIYLSIALTNIAAQRVPPRTRPTAPDMNARAKAAAERNVRELREMEIERKTVAKDNTIVGIPPIYRKPTKEETGALEPPKEVVDKYSEFLRKQRTGVVTLNADERCGTDDGLVSAEQSCASFQFPGGGTAYSFRVESYRAQRLSDLKLAKNILVTDSFGQQGILVDLGEQPIEDLDLKSPGIHFLANFKPAESSEEFRTLSRELETGMNKDGFLYRLALIAKANHTFGLRSIAYEGQSPRSINGVAYDEFGFDRRDDVIVVFKIADIAQNGNVTIVWRELRRGDSPKIKSK
;
A
#
# COMPACT_ATOMS: atom_id res chain seq x y z
N MET A 1 5.12 -25.43 85.15
CA MET A 1 5.93 -24.31 84.68
C MET A 1 6.55 -24.71 83.32
N ARG A 2 5.99 -24.27 82.26
CA ARG A 2 6.59 -24.37 80.90
C ARG A 2 6.33 -23.07 80.16
N PHE A 3 7.36 -22.30 79.98
CA PHE A 3 7.39 -21.06 79.18
C PHE A 3 7.43 -21.43 77.68
N SER A 4 6.45 -20.93 76.94
CA SER A 4 6.42 -21.04 75.49
C SER A 4 6.85 -19.68 74.88
N LEU A 5 7.97 -19.68 74.19
CA LEU A 5 8.54 -18.53 73.57
C LEU A 5 7.90 -18.37 72.16
N PHE A 6 7.12 -17.34 71.98
CA PHE A 6 6.62 -16.97 70.63
C PHE A 6 7.67 -16.14 69.91
N PHE A 7 8.18 -16.70 68.81
CA PHE A 7 9.08 -16.01 67.87
C PHE A 7 8.19 -15.28 66.83
N PHE A 8 8.17 -13.96 66.90
CA PHE A 8 7.58 -13.12 65.86
C PHE A 8 8.60 -12.93 64.74
N ILE A 9 8.35 -13.55 63.57
CA ILE A 9 9.11 -13.26 62.34
C ILE A 9 8.43 -12.07 61.66
N TYR A 10 9.10 -10.91 61.68
CA TYR A 10 8.74 -9.76 60.85
C TYR A 10 9.14 -10.03 59.42
N LEU A 11 8.16 -10.35 58.57
CA LEU A 11 8.34 -10.45 57.12
C LEU A 11 8.24 -9.04 56.53
N SER A 12 9.40 -8.37 56.30
CA SER A 12 9.46 -7.09 55.60
C SER A 12 9.17 -7.33 54.12
N ILE A 13 7.95 -7.06 53.70
CA ILE A 13 7.58 -7.04 52.29
C ILE A 13 8.14 -5.73 51.70
N ALA A 14 9.28 -5.83 51.01
CA ALA A 14 9.78 -4.76 50.16
C ALA A 14 8.85 -4.61 48.95
N LEU A 15 7.98 -3.63 48.99
CA LEU A 15 7.21 -3.18 47.83
C LEU A 15 8.19 -2.55 46.84
N THR A 16 8.70 -3.38 45.92
CA THR A 16 9.34 -2.86 44.73
C THR A 16 8.27 -2.18 43.85
N ASN A 17 8.26 -0.87 43.89
CA ASN A 17 7.53 -0.06 42.91
C ASN A 17 8.05 -0.39 41.49
N ILE A 18 7.41 -1.34 40.85
CA ILE A 18 7.54 -1.50 39.40
C ILE A 18 6.82 -0.28 38.79
N ALA A 19 7.59 0.75 38.56
CA ALA A 19 7.13 1.84 37.71
C ALA A 19 6.78 1.24 36.35
N ALA A 20 5.49 0.98 36.14
CA ALA A 20 4.97 0.62 34.84
C ALA A 20 5.40 1.73 33.88
N GLN A 21 6.41 1.45 33.05
CA GLN A 21 6.76 2.31 31.95
C GLN A 21 5.50 2.41 31.08
N ARG A 22 4.79 3.51 31.22
CA ARG A 22 3.68 3.85 30.34
C ARG A 22 4.28 3.97 28.95
N VAL A 23 4.05 2.96 28.10
CA VAL A 23 4.27 3.09 26.67
C VAL A 23 3.48 4.31 26.24
N PRO A 24 4.13 5.34 25.71
CA PRO A 24 3.41 6.54 25.27
C PRO A 24 2.35 6.11 24.27
N PRO A 25 1.11 6.61 24.37
CA PRO A 25 0.06 6.27 23.41
C PRO A 25 0.60 6.59 22.01
N ARG A 26 0.54 5.61 21.09
CA ARG A 26 0.88 5.83 19.69
C ARG A 26 0.04 7.01 19.20
N THR A 27 0.66 8.16 19.00
CA THR A 27 -0.03 9.33 18.50
C THR A 27 -0.59 9.01 17.12
N ARG A 28 -1.91 9.11 16.96
CA ARG A 28 -2.54 9.01 15.64
C ARG A 28 -1.92 10.10 14.74
N PRO A 29 -1.60 9.78 13.47
CA PRO A 29 -1.12 10.79 12.55
C PRO A 29 -2.10 11.97 12.51
N THR A 30 -1.59 13.16 12.68
CA THR A 30 -2.39 14.38 12.58
C THR A 30 -2.63 14.74 11.11
N ALA A 31 -3.64 15.55 10.81
CA ALA A 31 -3.87 16.04 9.45
C ALA A 31 -2.62 16.70 8.83
N PRO A 32 -1.78 17.49 9.58
CA PRO A 32 -0.50 17.97 9.07
C PRO A 32 0.49 16.88 8.67
N ASP A 33 0.58 15.77 9.42
CA ASP A 33 1.46 14.64 9.07
C ASP A 33 0.99 13.92 7.81
N MET A 34 -0.31 13.75 7.64
CA MET A 34 -0.90 13.20 6.41
C MET A 34 -0.64 14.10 5.20
N ASN A 35 -0.78 15.41 5.37
CA ASN A 35 -0.50 16.37 4.31
C ASN A 35 0.99 16.36 3.92
N ALA A 36 1.89 16.29 4.91
CA ALA A 36 3.33 16.20 4.65
C ALA A 36 3.68 14.91 3.88
N ARG A 37 3.05 13.77 4.21
CA ARG A 37 3.26 12.50 3.52
C ARG A 37 2.69 12.50 2.11
N ALA A 38 1.48 13.03 1.93
CA ALA A 38 0.88 13.17 0.61
C ALA A 38 1.73 14.11 -0.28
N LYS A 39 2.30 15.18 0.31
CA LYS A 39 3.24 16.08 -0.37
C LYS A 39 4.52 15.37 -0.79
N ALA A 40 5.13 14.64 0.12
CA ALA A 40 6.33 13.86 -0.20
C ALA A 40 6.07 12.81 -1.28
N ALA A 41 4.88 12.18 -1.29
CA ALA A 41 4.45 11.24 -2.31
C ALA A 41 4.32 11.92 -3.69
N ALA A 42 3.63 13.05 -3.76
CA ALA A 42 3.45 13.78 -5.01
C ALA A 42 4.78 14.31 -5.58
N GLU A 43 5.66 14.85 -4.71
CA GLU A 43 7.00 15.29 -5.13
C GLU A 43 7.86 14.14 -5.66
N ARG A 44 7.75 12.95 -5.05
CA ARG A 44 8.42 11.74 -5.49
C ARG A 44 7.93 11.32 -6.88
N ASN A 45 6.62 11.20 -7.07
CA ASN A 45 6.02 10.89 -8.37
C ASN A 45 6.47 11.86 -9.48
N VAL A 46 6.48 13.16 -9.20
CA VAL A 46 6.94 14.18 -10.15
C VAL A 46 8.42 14.03 -10.47
N ARG A 47 9.26 13.73 -9.47
CA ARG A 47 10.69 13.49 -9.68
C ARG A 47 10.91 12.23 -10.52
N GLU A 48 10.23 11.16 -10.20
CA GLU A 48 10.34 9.88 -10.88
C GLU A 48 9.90 9.96 -12.36
N LEU A 49 8.83 10.73 -12.65
CA LEU A 49 8.45 10.99 -14.06
C LEU A 49 9.51 11.77 -14.82
N ARG A 50 10.20 12.72 -14.17
CA ARG A 50 11.32 13.42 -14.80
C ARG A 50 12.50 12.48 -15.08
N GLU A 51 12.80 11.63 -14.11
CA GLU A 51 13.86 10.62 -14.26
C GLU A 51 13.52 9.65 -15.38
N MET A 52 12.26 9.17 -15.48
CA MET A 52 11.78 8.37 -16.62
C MET A 52 11.98 9.07 -17.95
N GLU A 53 11.63 10.35 -18.03
CA GLU A 53 11.74 11.10 -19.28
C GLU A 53 13.21 11.29 -19.72
N ILE A 54 14.11 11.51 -18.76
CA ILE A 54 15.55 11.61 -18.98
C ILE A 54 16.13 10.25 -19.39
N GLU A 55 15.84 9.20 -18.62
CA GLU A 55 16.34 7.84 -18.89
C GLU A 55 15.79 7.30 -20.22
N ARG A 56 14.52 7.53 -20.54
CA ARG A 56 13.94 7.17 -21.85
C ARG A 56 14.70 7.80 -23.03
N LYS A 57 15.17 9.03 -22.87
CA LYS A 57 15.99 9.72 -23.91
C LYS A 57 17.39 9.14 -24.00
N THR A 58 17.91 8.58 -22.92
CA THR A 58 19.26 8.02 -22.84
C THR A 58 19.31 6.56 -23.32
N VAL A 59 18.31 5.74 -22.93
CA VAL A 59 18.25 4.29 -23.25
C VAL A 59 17.75 4.01 -24.67
N ALA A 60 17.06 4.97 -25.30
CA ALA A 60 16.72 4.84 -26.73
C ALA A 60 17.94 4.64 -27.66
N LYS A 61 19.16 4.73 -27.12
CA LYS A 61 20.41 4.47 -27.83
C LYS A 61 21.02 3.07 -27.63
N ASP A 62 20.60 2.33 -26.59
CA ASP A 62 21.16 0.99 -26.28
C ASP A 62 20.04 -0.03 -26.04
N ASN A 63 19.72 -0.80 -27.08
CA ASN A 63 18.58 -1.74 -27.13
C ASN A 63 18.85 -3.11 -26.49
N THR A 64 19.57 -3.21 -25.37
CA THR A 64 19.87 -4.53 -24.79
C THR A 64 19.16 -4.71 -23.44
N ILE A 65 17.90 -5.12 -23.48
CA ILE A 65 17.16 -5.55 -22.27
C ILE A 65 17.25 -7.07 -22.17
N VAL A 66 17.90 -7.58 -21.13
CA VAL A 66 18.11 -9.02 -20.93
C VAL A 66 17.79 -9.42 -19.47
N GLY A 67 16.85 -10.33 -19.32
CA GLY A 67 16.63 -11.10 -18.08
C GLY A 67 15.50 -10.64 -17.17
N ILE A 68 14.98 -11.58 -16.37
CA ILE A 68 13.94 -11.32 -15.35
C ILE A 68 14.64 -10.97 -14.03
N PRO A 69 14.39 -9.79 -13.44
CA PRO A 69 14.97 -9.47 -12.15
C PRO A 69 14.50 -10.45 -11.05
N PRO A 70 15.39 -10.90 -10.17
CA PRO A 70 15.02 -11.86 -9.11
C PRO A 70 13.99 -11.30 -8.11
N ILE A 71 13.86 -9.97 -8.02
CA ILE A 71 12.88 -9.29 -7.18
C ILE A 71 11.41 -9.53 -7.59
N TYR A 72 11.15 -10.01 -8.80
CA TYR A 72 9.79 -10.30 -9.31
C TYR A 72 9.43 -11.79 -9.28
N ARG A 73 10.21 -12.60 -8.58
CA ARG A 73 9.83 -14.00 -8.35
C ARG A 73 8.54 -14.10 -7.52
N LYS A 74 7.80 -15.19 -7.73
CA LYS A 74 6.68 -15.48 -6.85
C LYS A 74 7.18 -15.81 -5.44
N PRO A 75 6.49 -15.35 -4.38
CA PRO A 75 6.82 -15.72 -3.01
C PRO A 75 6.67 -17.23 -2.79
N THR A 76 7.44 -17.80 -1.87
CA THR A 76 7.29 -19.17 -1.42
C THR A 76 6.04 -19.32 -0.54
N LYS A 77 5.64 -20.57 -0.23
CA LYS A 77 4.50 -20.81 0.68
C LYS A 77 4.76 -20.28 2.09
N GLU A 78 6.00 -20.41 2.57
CA GLU A 78 6.42 -19.93 3.88
C GLU A 78 6.36 -18.41 3.95
N GLU A 79 6.85 -17.73 2.91
CA GLU A 79 6.78 -16.26 2.81
C GLU A 79 5.32 -15.79 2.74
N THR A 80 4.49 -16.46 1.95
CA THR A 80 3.05 -16.14 1.86
C THR A 80 2.36 -16.36 3.20
N GLY A 81 2.69 -17.43 3.92
CA GLY A 81 2.11 -17.76 5.22
C GLY A 81 2.33 -16.68 6.29
N ALA A 82 3.43 -15.90 6.19
CA ALA A 82 3.68 -14.78 7.12
C ALA A 82 2.64 -13.67 7.06
N LEU A 83 1.91 -13.54 5.95
CA LEU A 83 0.85 -12.56 5.73
C LEU A 83 -0.47 -13.24 5.33
N GLU A 84 -0.66 -14.47 5.79
CA GLU A 84 -1.93 -15.17 5.58
C GLU A 84 -3.07 -14.38 6.23
N PRO A 85 -4.15 -14.08 5.49
CA PRO A 85 -5.32 -13.42 6.06
C PRO A 85 -5.92 -14.25 7.20
N PRO A 86 -6.42 -13.61 8.28
CA PRO A 86 -7.08 -14.31 9.37
C PRO A 86 -8.22 -15.20 8.87
N LYS A 87 -8.29 -16.44 9.39
CA LYS A 87 -9.30 -17.42 8.95
C LYS A 87 -10.73 -16.88 9.11
N GLU A 88 -10.98 -16.14 10.18
CA GLU A 88 -12.28 -15.52 10.46
C GLU A 88 -12.68 -14.53 9.37
N VAL A 89 -11.73 -13.79 8.80
CA VAL A 89 -11.98 -12.89 7.67
C VAL A 89 -12.30 -13.70 6.41
N VAL A 90 -11.51 -14.73 6.12
CA VAL A 90 -11.72 -15.60 4.95
C VAL A 90 -13.09 -16.30 5.03
N ASP A 91 -13.44 -16.85 6.18
CA ASP A 91 -14.72 -17.52 6.39
C ASP A 91 -15.90 -16.52 6.24
N LYS A 92 -15.79 -15.34 6.86
CA LYS A 92 -16.82 -14.28 6.80
C LYS A 92 -17.12 -13.83 5.36
N TYR A 93 -16.08 -13.71 4.52
CA TYR A 93 -16.22 -13.25 3.15
C TYR A 93 -16.18 -14.38 2.12
N SER A 94 -16.36 -15.64 2.54
CA SER A 94 -16.20 -16.82 1.67
C SER A 94 -17.08 -16.80 0.42
N GLU A 95 -18.33 -16.36 0.52
CA GLU A 95 -19.23 -16.23 -0.63
C GLU A 95 -18.82 -15.08 -1.56
N PHE A 96 -18.39 -13.97 -1.00
CA PHE A 96 -17.88 -12.84 -1.76
C PHE A 96 -16.63 -13.24 -2.54
N LEU A 97 -15.69 -13.95 -1.93
CA LEU A 97 -14.43 -14.39 -2.52
C LEU A 97 -14.58 -15.46 -3.61
N ARG A 98 -15.76 -16.06 -3.77
CA ARG A 98 -16.06 -16.94 -4.91
C ARG A 98 -16.37 -16.17 -6.20
N LYS A 99 -16.65 -14.89 -6.11
CA LYS A 99 -16.93 -14.03 -7.27
C LYS A 99 -15.63 -13.75 -8.02
N GLN A 100 -15.73 -13.55 -9.33
CA GLN A 100 -14.59 -13.16 -10.14
C GLN A 100 -14.06 -11.78 -9.74
N ARG A 101 -12.75 -11.59 -9.87
CA ARG A 101 -12.07 -10.32 -9.61
C ARG A 101 -12.25 -9.84 -8.17
N THR A 102 -12.28 -10.76 -7.24
CA THR A 102 -12.26 -10.51 -5.80
C THR A 102 -11.04 -11.14 -5.16
N GLY A 103 -10.64 -10.65 -4.01
CA GLY A 103 -9.54 -11.24 -3.27
C GLY A 103 -9.46 -10.72 -1.85
N VAL A 104 -8.56 -11.32 -1.10
CA VAL A 104 -8.19 -10.93 0.25
C VAL A 104 -6.67 -10.88 0.36
N VAL A 105 -6.14 -9.88 1.03
CA VAL A 105 -4.69 -9.71 1.23
C VAL A 105 -4.42 -9.03 2.56
N THR A 106 -3.32 -9.39 3.23
CA THR A 106 -2.84 -8.73 4.44
C THR A 106 -1.59 -7.93 4.12
N LEU A 107 -1.62 -6.63 4.37
CA LEU A 107 -0.48 -5.73 4.20
C LEU A 107 0.33 -5.66 5.50
N ASN A 108 1.65 -5.83 5.39
CA ASN A 108 2.58 -5.67 6.50
C ASN A 108 2.69 -4.18 6.89
N ALA A 109 2.58 -3.88 8.19
CA ALA A 109 2.76 -2.52 8.70
C ALA A 109 4.24 -2.15 8.89
N ASP A 110 5.15 -3.11 8.86
CA ASP A 110 6.58 -2.88 9.05
C ASP A 110 7.25 -2.50 7.72
N GLU A 111 7.42 -1.21 7.52
CA GLU A 111 8.03 -0.64 6.32
C GLU A 111 9.54 -0.98 6.18
N ARG A 112 10.20 -1.47 7.25
CA ARG A 112 11.65 -1.78 7.22
C ARG A 112 11.98 -2.99 6.36
N CYS A 113 11.00 -3.87 6.13
CA CYS A 113 11.21 -5.11 5.38
C CYS A 113 11.22 -4.94 3.87
N GLY A 114 10.76 -3.82 3.35
CA GLY A 114 10.77 -3.52 1.92
C GLY A 114 11.28 -2.13 1.62
N THR A 115 11.90 -1.94 0.47
CA THR A 115 12.38 -0.65 -0.02
C THR A 115 11.65 -0.24 -1.29
N ASP A 116 11.72 1.04 -1.64
CA ASP A 116 11.17 1.58 -2.90
C ASP A 116 11.80 0.91 -4.12
N ASP A 117 13.06 0.48 -4.03
CA ASP A 117 13.78 -0.22 -5.10
C ASP A 117 13.42 -1.71 -5.24
N GLY A 118 12.49 -2.20 -4.42
CA GLY A 118 12.05 -3.60 -4.42
C GLY A 118 13.03 -4.57 -3.79
N LEU A 119 14.05 -4.06 -3.13
CA LEU A 119 14.95 -4.89 -2.30
C LEU A 119 14.23 -5.25 -1.00
N VAL A 120 14.57 -6.40 -0.45
CA VAL A 120 14.08 -6.83 0.86
C VAL A 120 15.20 -6.67 1.88
N SER A 121 14.89 -6.17 3.07
CA SER A 121 15.86 -6.04 4.15
C SER A 121 16.43 -7.40 4.53
N ALA A 122 17.75 -7.46 4.75
CA ALA A 122 18.44 -8.65 5.24
C ALA A 122 18.30 -8.84 6.76
N GLU A 123 17.60 -7.95 7.47
CA GLU A 123 17.37 -8.09 8.90
C GLU A 123 16.62 -9.38 9.23
N GLN A 124 16.99 -10.03 10.33
CA GLN A 124 16.36 -11.29 10.76
C GLN A 124 14.85 -11.13 10.99
N SER A 125 14.40 -9.96 11.46
CA SER A 125 12.97 -9.63 11.64
C SER A 125 12.18 -9.66 10.32
N CYS A 126 12.85 -9.52 9.18
CA CYS A 126 12.26 -9.51 7.84
C CYS A 126 12.34 -10.86 7.13
N ALA A 127 12.91 -11.89 7.75
CA ALA A 127 13.10 -13.19 7.13
C ALA A 127 11.79 -13.83 6.60
N SER A 128 10.67 -13.56 7.28
CA SER A 128 9.34 -14.04 6.86
C SER A 128 8.68 -13.19 5.78
N PHE A 129 9.32 -12.10 5.34
CA PHE A 129 8.77 -11.15 4.38
C PHE A 129 9.68 -10.99 3.15
N GLN A 130 10.37 -12.08 2.76
CA GLN A 130 11.36 -12.10 1.67
C GLN A 130 10.71 -12.09 0.27
N PHE A 131 9.74 -11.23 0.05
CA PHE A 131 9.09 -11.03 -1.24
C PHE A 131 8.94 -9.54 -1.58
N PRO A 132 8.64 -9.18 -2.84
CA PRO A 132 8.65 -7.79 -3.28
C PRO A 132 7.88 -6.85 -2.34
N GLY A 133 8.51 -5.73 -1.97
CA GLY A 133 7.92 -4.74 -1.06
C GLY A 133 7.81 -5.16 0.40
N GLY A 134 8.38 -6.30 0.81
CA GLY A 134 8.30 -6.80 2.19
C GLY A 134 6.86 -6.99 2.68
N GLY A 135 5.92 -7.20 1.76
CA GLY A 135 4.49 -7.33 2.07
C GLY A 135 3.76 -6.04 2.41
N THR A 136 4.42 -4.89 2.30
CA THR A 136 3.81 -3.59 2.61
C THR A 136 2.96 -3.03 1.48
N ALA A 137 3.13 -3.57 0.27
CA ALA A 137 2.59 -3.02 -0.96
C ALA A 137 1.99 -4.10 -1.86
N TYR A 138 0.84 -3.79 -2.46
CA TYR A 138 0.07 -4.71 -3.29
C TYR A 138 -0.37 -4.05 -4.60
N SER A 139 -0.37 -4.83 -5.67
CA SER A 139 -0.91 -4.40 -6.95
C SER A 139 -2.15 -5.21 -7.31
N PHE A 140 -3.27 -4.53 -7.45
CA PHE A 140 -4.53 -5.11 -7.94
C PHE A 140 -4.46 -5.43 -9.44
N ARG A 141 -3.60 -4.74 -10.19
CA ARG A 141 -3.39 -4.98 -11.62
C ARG A 141 -2.81 -6.36 -11.90
N VAL A 142 -1.92 -6.84 -11.05
CA VAL A 142 -1.27 -8.15 -11.18
C VAL A 142 -1.61 -9.12 -10.04
N GLU A 143 -2.50 -8.72 -9.13
CA GLU A 143 -3.01 -9.51 -8.00
C GLU A 143 -1.90 -10.13 -7.16
N SER A 144 -0.87 -9.32 -6.85
CA SER A 144 0.28 -9.79 -6.06
C SER A 144 0.95 -8.66 -5.30
N TYR A 145 1.74 -9.03 -4.27
CA TYR A 145 2.67 -8.11 -3.65
C TYR A 145 3.71 -7.63 -4.67
N ARG A 146 4.07 -6.36 -4.58
CA ARG A 146 5.01 -5.71 -5.49
C ARG A 146 6.01 -4.85 -4.72
N ALA A 147 7.09 -4.50 -5.41
CA ALA A 147 7.93 -3.38 -5.00
C ALA A 147 7.06 -2.14 -4.81
N GLN A 148 7.32 -1.35 -3.78
CA GLN A 148 6.46 -0.21 -3.41
C GLN A 148 6.23 0.75 -4.59
N ARG A 149 7.23 0.93 -5.45
CA ARG A 149 7.19 1.78 -6.65
C ARG A 149 6.31 1.27 -7.80
N LEU A 150 5.91 -0.01 -7.79
CA LEU A 150 5.06 -0.63 -8.82
C LEU A 150 3.72 -1.13 -8.26
N SER A 151 3.40 -0.74 -7.03
CA SER A 151 2.16 -1.13 -6.38
C SER A 151 1.03 -0.16 -6.64
N ASP A 152 -0.20 -0.62 -6.47
CA ASP A 152 -1.38 0.24 -6.52
C ASP A 152 -1.70 0.83 -5.16
N LEU A 153 -1.40 0.08 -4.11
CA LEU A 153 -1.65 0.45 -2.73
C LEU A 153 -0.50 -0.01 -1.85
N LYS A 154 -0.04 0.84 -0.94
CA LYS A 154 0.91 0.49 0.11
C LYS A 154 0.41 0.94 1.47
N LEU A 155 0.82 0.20 2.49
CA LEU A 155 0.60 0.53 3.89
C LEU A 155 1.87 1.14 4.47
N ALA A 156 1.80 2.39 4.90
CA ALA A 156 2.85 3.09 5.60
C ALA A 156 2.39 3.34 7.04
N LYS A 157 2.79 2.49 7.98
CA LYS A 157 2.25 2.42 9.34
C LYS A 157 0.74 2.14 9.34
N ASN A 158 -0.09 3.18 9.48
CA ASN A 158 -1.54 3.11 9.41
C ASN A 158 -2.12 4.01 8.29
N ILE A 159 -1.31 4.39 7.33
CA ILE A 159 -1.72 5.23 6.20
C ILE A 159 -1.68 4.37 4.94
N LEU A 160 -2.79 4.35 4.21
CA LEU A 160 -2.89 3.82 2.86
C LEU A 160 -2.36 4.87 1.89
N VAL A 161 -1.45 4.51 1.02
CA VAL A 161 -0.80 5.42 0.07
C VAL A 161 -0.82 4.84 -1.33
N THR A 162 -1.09 5.67 -2.33
CA THR A 162 -1.14 5.30 -3.75
C THR A 162 -0.15 6.11 -4.57
N ASP A 163 1.08 6.21 -4.11
CA ASP A 163 2.15 6.83 -4.89
C ASP A 163 3.02 5.73 -5.49
N SER A 164 3.06 5.63 -6.78
CA SER A 164 3.87 4.66 -7.50
C SER A 164 4.42 5.26 -8.78
N PHE A 165 5.49 4.65 -9.27
CA PHE A 165 6.23 5.16 -10.41
C PHE A 165 5.41 5.11 -11.70
N GLY A 166 5.29 6.27 -12.38
CA GLY A 166 4.51 6.37 -13.60
C GLY A 166 3.02 6.02 -13.44
N GLN A 167 2.47 6.26 -12.26
CA GLN A 167 1.11 5.93 -11.89
C GLN A 167 0.46 7.10 -11.16
N GLN A 168 -0.84 7.26 -11.32
CA GLN A 168 -1.67 8.19 -10.57
C GLN A 168 -2.72 7.41 -9.79
N GLY A 169 -2.61 7.42 -8.49
CA GLY A 169 -3.59 6.79 -7.61
C GLY A 169 -4.57 7.82 -7.03
N ILE A 170 -5.83 7.43 -6.86
CA ILE A 170 -6.88 8.26 -6.27
C ILE A 170 -7.64 7.43 -5.26
N LEU A 171 -7.54 7.79 -3.98
CA LEU A 171 -8.24 7.14 -2.87
C LEU A 171 -9.42 7.98 -2.39
N VAL A 172 -10.50 7.31 -2.00
CA VAL A 172 -11.65 7.89 -1.30
C VAL A 172 -12.10 6.96 -0.17
N ASP A 173 -12.41 7.53 0.99
CA ASP A 173 -13.04 6.81 2.11
C ASP A 173 -14.57 6.91 1.96
N LEU A 174 -15.24 5.78 1.79
CA LEU A 174 -16.70 5.68 1.60
C LEU A 174 -17.43 5.42 2.93
N GLY A 175 -16.71 5.35 4.05
CA GLY A 175 -17.27 4.97 5.34
C GLY A 175 -17.57 3.46 5.45
N GLU A 176 -18.46 3.09 6.35
CA GLU A 176 -18.81 1.69 6.64
C GLU A 176 -19.83 1.10 5.66
N GLN A 177 -19.57 1.22 4.36
CA GLN A 177 -20.45 0.67 3.32
C GLN A 177 -20.20 -0.84 3.10
N PRO A 178 -21.24 -1.64 2.81
CA PRO A 178 -21.05 -3.00 2.32
C PRO A 178 -20.33 -3.00 0.97
N ILE A 179 -19.24 -3.76 0.85
CA ILE A 179 -18.44 -3.82 -0.38
C ILE A 179 -19.20 -4.47 -1.54
N GLU A 180 -20.15 -5.34 -1.21
CA GLU A 180 -20.98 -6.09 -2.15
C GLU A 180 -21.91 -5.21 -2.98
N ASP A 181 -22.36 -4.08 -2.39
CA ASP A 181 -23.37 -3.21 -2.97
C ASP A 181 -22.77 -2.11 -3.85
N LEU A 182 -21.46 -1.93 -3.83
CA LEU A 182 -20.79 -0.86 -4.55
C LEU A 182 -20.58 -1.19 -6.03
N ASP A 183 -20.86 -0.21 -6.89
CA ASP A 183 -20.63 -0.27 -8.33
C ASP A 183 -20.02 1.05 -8.86
N LEU A 184 -19.85 1.16 -10.18
CA LEU A 184 -19.31 2.37 -10.82
C LEU A 184 -20.22 3.60 -10.73
N LYS A 185 -21.50 3.43 -10.34
CA LYS A 185 -22.47 4.52 -10.16
C LYS A 185 -22.62 4.94 -8.71
N SER A 186 -22.08 4.16 -7.78
CA SER A 186 -22.16 4.42 -6.34
C SER A 186 -21.55 5.78 -5.98
N PRO A 187 -22.14 6.52 -5.01
CA PRO A 187 -21.56 7.75 -4.50
C PRO A 187 -20.09 7.57 -4.10
N GLY A 188 -19.24 8.52 -4.46
CA GLY A 188 -17.79 8.42 -4.25
C GLY A 188 -17.05 7.62 -5.32
N ILE A 189 -17.62 6.53 -5.85
CA ILE A 189 -17.02 5.75 -6.95
C ILE A 189 -17.30 6.39 -8.31
N HIS A 190 -18.46 7.01 -8.48
CA HIS A 190 -18.85 7.67 -9.73
C HIS A 190 -17.82 8.70 -10.20
N PHE A 191 -17.26 9.49 -9.28
CA PHE A 191 -16.18 10.42 -9.63
C PHE A 191 -14.93 9.68 -10.12
N LEU A 192 -14.50 8.61 -9.44
CA LEU A 192 -13.36 7.79 -9.88
C LEU A 192 -13.60 7.25 -11.29
N ALA A 193 -14.82 6.79 -11.59
CA ALA A 193 -15.17 6.22 -12.88
C ALA A 193 -15.09 7.24 -14.04
N ASN A 194 -15.39 8.51 -13.76
CA ASN A 194 -15.45 9.59 -14.74
C ASN A 194 -14.22 10.51 -14.72
N PHE A 195 -13.29 10.31 -13.81
CA PHE A 195 -12.05 11.08 -13.76
C PHE A 195 -11.25 10.90 -15.06
N LYS A 196 -10.81 12.00 -15.66
CA LYS A 196 -10.02 11.98 -16.89
C LYS A 196 -8.53 11.81 -16.55
N PRO A 197 -7.86 10.76 -17.06
CA PRO A 197 -6.41 10.64 -16.93
C PRO A 197 -5.68 11.82 -17.57
N ALA A 198 -4.52 12.17 -17.03
CA ALA A 198 -3.67 13.21 -17.61
C ALA A 198 -3.21 12.84 -19.01
N GLU A 199 -3.23 13.79 -19.94
CA GLU A 199 -2.72 13.61 -21.32
C GLU A 199 -1.30 14.18 -21.49
N SER A 200 -0.82 14.98 -20.53
CA SER A 200 0.50 15.59 -20.55
C SER A 200 1.19 15.51 -19.18
N SER A 201 2.52 15.63 -19.16
CA SER A 201 3.30 15.69 -17.93
C SER A 201 2.96 16.90 -17.04
N GLU A 202 2.50 18.00 -17.63
CA GLU A 202 2.07 19.20 -16.89
C GLU A 202 0.74 18.94 -16.18
N GLU A 203 -0.22 18.36 -16.91
CA GLU A 203 -1.53 17.98 -16.35
C GLU A 203 -1.38 16.93 -15.26
N PHE A 204 -0.54 15.90 -15.46
CA PHE A 204 -0.23 14.92 -14.44
C PHE A 204 0.28 15.56 -13.14
N ARG A 205 1.21 16.52 -13.24
CA ARG A 205 1.74 17.25 -12.07
C ARG A 205 0.66 18.09 -11.39
N THR A 206 -0.21 18.72 -12.15
CA THR A 206 -1.31 19.53 -11.62
C THR A 206 -2.30 18.67 -10.85
N LEU A 207 -2.78 17.59 -11.46
CA LEU A 207 -3.71 16.65 -10.82
C LEU A 207 -3.07 15.99 -9.57
N SER A 208 -1.78 15.65 -9.63
CA SER A 208 -1.08 15.09 -8.47
C SER A 208 -1.04 16.07 -7.28
N ARG A 209 -0.81 17.38 -7.52
CA ARG A 209 -0.87 18.40 -6.46
C ARG A 209 -2.28 18.59 -5.89
N GLU A 210 -3.29 18.54 -6.75
CA GLU A 210 -4.68 18.62 -6.31
C GLU A 210 -5.05 17.43 -5.42
N LEU A 211 -4.66 16.22 -5.80
CA LEU A 211 -4.87 15.01 -5.00
C LEU A 211 -4.04 14.99 -3.71
N GLU A 212 -2.88 15.63 -3.70
CA GLU A 212 -2.06 15.81 -2.50
C GLU A 212 -2.79 16.65 -1.45
N THR A 213 -3.34 17.79 -1.86
CA THR A 213 -4.09 18.68 -0.97
C THR A 213 -5.49 18.15 -0.67
N GLY A 214 -6.06 17.39 -1.58
CA GLY A 214 -7.37 16.78 -1.54
C GLY A 214 -8.39 17.49 -2.43
N MET A 215 -9.03 16.71 -3.28
CA MET A 215 -10.12 17.15 -4.17
C MET A 215 -11.47 16.86 -3.53
N ASN A 216 -12.27 17.90 -3.25
CA ASN A 216 -13.64 17.70 -2.77
C ASN A 216 -14.60 17.63 -3.98
N LYS A 217 -15.31 16.51 -4.14
CA LYS A 217 -16.31 16.29 -5.19
C LYS A 217 -17.48 15.51 -4.60
N ASP A 218 -18.68 15.98 -4.82
CA ASP A 218 -19.93 15.30 -4.45
C ASP A 218 -19.99 14.87 -2.96
N GLY A 219 -19.38 15.69 -2.08
CA GLY A 219 -19.33 15.42 -0.63
C GLY A 219 -18.23 14.45 -0.20
N PHE A 220 -17.37 13.99 -1.12
CA PHE A 220 -16.24 13.11 -0.84
C PHE A 220 -14.90 13.82 -1.02
N LEU A 221 -13.92 13.40 -0.21
CA LEU A 221 -12.55 13.87 -0.29
C LEU A 221 -11.66 12.81 -0.95
N TYR A 222 -11.10 13.13 -2.11
CA TYR A 222 -10.19 12.27 -2.88
C TYR A 222 -8.75 12.68 -2.63
N ARG A 223 -7.88 11.71 -2.35
CA ARG A 223 -6.47 11.95 -1.99
C ARG A 223 -5.53 10.84 -2.46
N LEU A 224 -4.22 11.15 -2.45
CA LEU A 224 -3.17 10.14 -2.63
C LEU A 224 -2.98 9.26 -1.38
N ALA A 225 -3.34 9.76 -0.20
CA ALA A 225 -3.13 9.05 1.06
C ALA A 225 -4.29 9.27 2.03
N LEU A 226 -4.74 8.19 2.69
CA LEU A 226 -5.80 8.18 3.68
C LEU A 226 -5.41 7.30 4.88
N ILE A 227 -5.98 7.59 6.06
CA ILE A 227 -5.82 6.74 7.24
C ILE A 227 -6.59 5.43 7.04
N ALA A 228 -5.93 4.31 7.30
CA ALA A 228 -6.59 3.01 7.38
C ALA A 228 -7.54 2.98 8.58
N LYS A 229 -8.82 2.69 8.34
CA LYS A 229 -9.85 2.59 9.38
C LYS A 229 -10.53 1.24 9.29
N ALA A 230 -10.60 0.52 10.41
CA ALA A 230 -11.30 -0.76 10.47
C ALA A 230 -12.78 -0.61 10.04
N ASN A 231 -13.30 -1.60 9.34
CA ASN A 231 -14.65 -1.67 8.78
C ASN A 231 -15.00 -0.62 7.70
N HIS A 232 -14.14 0.36 7.43
CA HIS A 232 -14.36 1.29 6.33
C HIS A 232 -14.09 0.62 4.99
N THR A 233 -14.87 1.02 4.00
CA THR A 233 -14.69 0.68 2.59
C THR A 233 -14.10 1.88 1.86
N PHE A 234 -13.16 1.61 0.98
CA PHE A 234 -12.46 2.61 0.20
C PHE A 234 -12.66 2.35 -1.29
N GLY A 235 -12.71 3.43 -2.06
CA GLY A 235 -12.55 3.39 -3.50
C GLY A 235 -11.12 3.76 -3.88
N LEU A 236 -10.55 3.03 -4.82
CA LEU A 236 -9.25 3.29 -5.43
C LEU A 236 -9.40 3.28 -6.94
N ARG A 237 -8.90 4.32 -7.60
CA ARG A 237 -8.52 4.22 -9.01
C ARG A 237 -7.00 4.31 -9.11
N SER A 238 -6.41 3.36 -9.79
CA SER A 238 -4.98 3.28 -10.09
C SER A 238 -4.80 3.35 -11.59
N ILE A 239 -4.23 4.46 -12.06
CA ILE A 239 -4.01 4.75 -13.48
C ILE A 239 -2.51 4.57 -13.75
N ALA A 240 -2.12 3.43 -14.29
CA ALA A 240 -0.74 3.16 -14.66
C ALA A 240 -0.51 3.56 -16.12
N TYR A 241 0.26 4.63 -16.33
CA TYR A 241 0.51 5.16 -17.68
C TYR A 241 1.47 4.28 -18.47
N GLU A 242 1.26 4.19 -19.78
CA GLU A 242 2.22 3.56 -20.69
C GLU A 242 3.57 4.29 -20.66
N GLY A 243 4.64 3.54 -20.85
CA GLY A 243 6.00 4.07 -20.90
C GLY A 243 7.03 2.96 -20.80
N GLN A 244 8.26 3.36 -20.56
CA GLN A 244 9.37 2.48 -20.26
C GLN A 244 10.04 2.93 -18.97
N SER A 245 10.51 1.99 -18.17
CA SER A 245 11.30 2.25 -16.98
C SER A 245 12.60 1.45 -17.05
N PRO A 246 13.59 1.97 -17.78
CA PRO A 246 14.88 1.30 -17.88
C PRO A 246 15.58 1.28 -16.55
N ARG A 247 16.04 0.11 -16.16
CA ARG A 247 16.76 -0.16 -14.90
C ARG A 247 17.96 -1.04 -15.17
N SER A 248 18.89 -1.03 -14.23
CA SER A 248 20.02 -1.96 -14.23
C SER A 248 20.19 -2.57 -12.84
N ILE A 249 20.30 -3.90 -12.79
CA ILE A 249 20.66 -4.64 -11.58
C ILE A 249 21.89 -5.50 -11.91
N ASN A 250 22.95 -5.32 -11.16
CA ASN A 250 24.21 -6.06 -11.36
C ASN A 250 24.75 -5.98 -12.81
N GLY A 251 24.56 -4.83 -13.46
CA GLY A 251 25.01 -4.63 -14.85
C GLY A 251 24.07 -5.18 -15.93
N VAL A 252 22.94 -5.78 -15.54
CA VAL A 252 21.91 -6.25 -16.48
C VAL A 252 20.84 -5.19 -16.62
N ALA A 253 20.71 -4.63 -17.82
CA ALA A 253 19.67 -3.65 -18.15
C ALA A 253 18.33 -4.35 -18.46
N TYR A 254 17.23 -3.76 -18.01
CA TYR A 254 15.88 -4.26 -18.27
C TYR A 254 14.87 -3.12 -18.24
N ASP A 255 13.71 -3.32 -18.89
CA ASP A 255 12.56 -2.44 -18.73
C ASP A 255 11.66 -2.95 -17.60
N GLU A 256 11.59 -2.22 -16.50
CA GLU A 256 10.81 -2.59 -15.33
C GLU A 256 9.30 -2.65 -15.64
N PHE A 257 8.80 -1.79 -16.53
CA PHE A 257 7.41 -1.80 -16.97
C PHE A 257 7.06 -3.02 -17.82
N GLY A 258 8.05 -3.66 -18.44
CA GLY A 258 7.86 -4.94 -19.13
C GLY A 258 7.43 -6.09 -18.21
N PHE A 259 7.67 -5.97 -16.90
CA PHE A 259 7.24 -6.93 -15.88
C PHE A 259 6.03 -6.44 -15.07
N ASP A 260 5.48 -5.27 -15.39
CA ASP A 260 4.30 -4.72 -14.75
C ASP A 260 3.13 -4.68 -15.74
N ARG A 261 1.94 -4.92 -15.25
CA ARG A 261 0.73 -4.75 -16.04
C ARG A 261 0.25 -3.32 -15.92
N ARG A 262 0.48 -2.55 -16.98
CA ARG A 262 0.09 -1.15 -17.04
C ARG A 262 -1.38 -1.03 -17.46
N ASP A 263 -2.28 -0.95 -16.52
CA ASP A 263 -3.73 -0.82 -16.74
C ASP A 263 -4.26 0.38 -15.94
N ASP A 264 -5.48 0.82 -16.28
CA ASP A 264 -6.30 1.74 -15.50
C ASP A 264 -7.37 0.92 -14.79
N VAL A 265 -7.24 0.75 -13.47
CA VAL A 265 -8.16 -0.08 -12.69
C VAL A 265 -8.94 0.72 -11.65
N ILE A 266 -10.21 0.36 -11.44
CA ILE A 266 -11.01 0.83 -10.32
C ILE A 266 -11.31 -0.36 -9.42
N VAL A 267 -10.93 -0.22 -8.16
CA VAL A 267 -11.10 -1.24 -7.13
C VAL A 267 -11.84 -0.63 -5.94
N VAL A 268 -12.74 -1.38 -5.36
CA VAL A 268 -13.24 -1.12 -4.01
C VAL A 268 -12.61 -2.13 -3.06
N PHE A 269 -12.22 -1.69 -1.88
CA PHE A 269 -11.70 -2.57 -0.85
C PHE A 269 -12.18 -2.16 0.53
N LYS A 270 -12.41 -3.16 1.37
CA LYS A 270 -12.83 -2.99 2.77
C LYS A 270 -11.70 -3.42 3.69
N ILE A 271 -11.38 -2.61 4.69
CA ILE A 271 -10.49 -3.02 5.77
C ILE A 271 -11.28 -3.94 6.70
N ALA A 272 -11.03 -5.24 6.55
CA ALA A 272 -11.72 -6.28 7.29
C ALA A 272 -11.13 -6.48 8.69
N ASP A 273 -9.81 -6.25 8.85
CA ASP A 273 -9.12 -6.36 10.12
C ASP A 273 -7.90 -5.44 10.20
N ILE A 274 -7.59 -4.97 11.39
CA ILE A 274 -6.34 -4.30 11.74
C ILE A 274 -5.76 -5.01 12.96
N ALA A 275 -4.74 -5.83 12.73
CA ALA A 275 -4.10 -6.62 13.76
C ALA A 275 -3.34 -5.75 14.79
N GLN A 276 -3.02 -6.31 15.96
CA GLN A 276 -2.29 -5.59 17.01
C GLN A 276 -0.91 -5.07 16.60
N ASN A 277 -0.22 -5.78 15.70
CA ASN A 277 1.06 -5.35 15.12
C ASN A 277 0.90 -4.26 14.06
N GLY A 278 -0.32 -3.88 13.73
CA GLY A 278 -0.65 -2.86 12.74
C GLY A 278 -0.86 -3.40 11.32
N ASN A 279 -0.68 -4.70 11.08
CA ASN A 279 -1.00 -5.31 9.79
C ASN A 279 -2.47 -5.07 9.45
N VAL A 280 -2.74 -4.83 8.16
CA VAL A 280 -4.08 -4.51 7.67
C VAL A 280 -4.53 -5.58 6.69
N THR A 281 -5.62 -6.26 7.00
CA THR A 281 -6.26 -7.21 6.09
C THR A 281 -7.37 -6.51 5.33
N ILE A 282 -7.29 -6.58 4.01
CA ILE A 282 -8.27 -6.00 3.09
C ILE A 282 -8.95 -7.09 2.27
N VAL A 283 -10.25 -6.93 2.08
CA VAL A 283 -11.04 -7.68 1.10
C VAL A 283 -11.34 -6.72 -0.04
N TRP A 284 -11.18 -7.15 -1.29
CA TRP A 284 -11.27 -6.25 -2.43
C TRP A 284 -12.05 -6.84 -3.62
N ARG A 285 -12.55 -5.95 -4.47
CA ARG A 285 -13.18 -6.28 -5.74
C ARG A 285 -12.79 -5.25 -6.80
N GLU A 286 -12.40 -5.73 -7.97
CA GLU A 286 -12.22 -4.91 -9.15
C GLU A 286 -13.58 -4.59 -9.78
N LEU A 287 -13.85 -3.30 -9.99
CA LEU A 287 -15.09 -2.83 -10.64
C LEU A 287 -14.89 -2.56 -12.12
N ARG A 288 -13.69 -2.11 -12.52
CA ARG A 288 -13.35 -1.79 -13.90
C ARG A 288 -11.86 -2.01 -14.15
N ARG A 289 -11.55 -2.48 -15.34
CA ARG A 289 -10.20 -2.48 -15.90
C ARG A 289 -10.28 -1.91 -17.32
N GLY A 290 -9.42 -0.97 -17.62
CA GLY A 290 -9.26 -0.33 -18.91
C GLY A 290 -7.81 -0.30 -19.34
N ASP A 291 -7.59 0.10 -20.59
CA ASP A 291 -6.26 0.22 -21.16
C ASP A 291 -5.47 1.36 -20.49
N SER A 292 -4.16 1.17 -20.46
CA SER A 292 -3.21 2.17 -19.98
C SER A 292 -3.25 3.45 -20.82
N PRO A 293 -3.45 4.62 -20.20
CA PRO A 293 -3.37 5.87 -20.93
C PRO A 293 -1.90 6.23 -21.26
N LYS A 294 -1.72 7.08 -22.29
CA LYS A 294 -0.43 7.58 -22.72
C LYS A 294 -0.28 9.05 -22.36
N ILE A 295 0.85 9.39 -21.76
CA ILE A 295 1.25 10.81 -21.64
C ILE A 295 1.94 11.23 -22.93
N LYS A 296 1.36 12.22 -23.63
CA LYS A 296 1.98 12.80 -24.81
C LYS A 296 3.29 13.50 -24.44
N SER A 297 4.40 13.06 -25.01
CA SER A 297 5.66 13.83 -24.96
C SER A 297 5.50 15.09 -25.83
N LYS A 298 5.79 16.25 -25.23
CA LYS A 298 5.94 17.48 -26.02
C LYS A 298 7.20 17.41 -26.88
#